data_7106eabba018109c466a08b9fd42350a
#
_entry.id   7106eabba018109c466a08b9fd42350a
#
_cell.length_a   1.000
_cell.length_b   1.000
_cell.length_c   1.000
_cell.angle_alpha   90.00
_cell.angle_beta   90.00
_cell.angle_gamma   90.00
#
_symmetry.space_group_name_H-M   'P 1'
#
loop_
_entity.id
_entity.type
_entity.pdbx_description
1 polymer ?
#
loop_
_entity_poly.entity_id
_entity_poly.type
_entity_poly.pdbx_seq_one_letter_code
_entity_poly.pdbx_strand_id
1 'polypeptide(L)'
;GKSERLYIDEIKEKQTKRYKNLYFIKHQNRLEVSGSIHYFYNDGLHNADDFYIEYCINAINQLKDLFGTDLNKCQIINLEYGVNINPIINVTDLIHNLVYHEKRQFTRPTTHFSFKLAGNEAYKQIKAYDKSVQFPHECENTFRFEVRSRQSKFIHSLGLFTLNDLTLLENYNILIASLLKEWDNVLLFDTSKDIDAKFFNSVFWEDILKNGNRNKFNNQKKLYYKKLGSNNLHSTIRNIIERKSKYLKCVHIPTITKVETAQVRIKFD
;
A
#
# COMPACT_ATOMS: atom_id res chain seq x y z
N GLY A 1 -12.59 38.15 -41.74
CA GLY A 1 -11.41 38.12 -40.92
C GLY A 1 -11.58 36.99 -39.87
N LYS A 2 -10.87 35.89 -40.03
CA LYS A 2 -10.76 34.85 -38.99
C LYS A 2 -9.82 35.35 -37.91
N SER A 3 -10.32 35.56 -36.70
CA SER A 3 -9.44 35.84 -35.54
C SER A 3 -8.69 34.57 -35.23
N GLU A 4 -7.39 34.54 -35.48
CA GLU A 4 -6.46 33.59 -34.90
C GLU A 4 -6.43 33.83 -33.40
N ARG A 5 -7.03 32.89 -32.64
CA ARG A 5 -6.80 32.77 -31.21
C ARG A 5 -5.41 32.19 -31.04
N LEU A 6 -4.45 33.04 -30.71
CA LEU A 6 -3.17 32.61 -30.16
C LEU A 6 -3.47 31.83 -28.85
N TYR A 7 -3.39 30.52 -28.90
CA TYR A 7 -3.22 29.70 -27.72
C TYR A 7 -1.78 29.92 -27.24
N ILE A 8 -1.63 30.81 -26.30
CA ILE A 8 -0.42 30.84 -25.48
C ILE A 8 -0.56 29.61 -24.55
N ASP A 9 0.05 28.51 -24.94
CA ASP A 9 0.40 27.45 -23.98
C ASP A 9 1.36 28.07 -22.98
N GLU A 10 0.83 28.59 -21.88
CA GLU A 10 1.63 28.81 -20.69
C GLU A 10 2.14 27.44 -20.26
N ILE A 11 3.35 27.09 -20.68
CA ILE A 11 4.14 25.99 -20.12
C ILE A 11 4.29 26.35 -18.64
N LYS A 12 3.40 25.81 -17.80
CA LYS A 12 3.49 25.95 -16.36
C LYS A 12 4.75 25.21 -15.94
N GLU A 13 5.85 25.95 -15.78
CA GLU A 13 7.10 25.40 -15.28
C GLU A 13 6.87 24.79 -13.91
N LYS A 14 6.77 23.48 -13.89
CA LYS A 14 6.65 22.69 -12.69
C LYS A 14 8.03 22.57 -12.06
N GLN A 15 8.31 23.38 -11.05
CA GLN A 15 9.57 23.29 -10.33
C GLN A 15 9.54 22.08 -9.38
N THR A 16 10.54 21.22 -9.48
CA THR A 16 10.69 20.04 -8.63
C THR A 16 12.05 20.07 -7.93
N LYS A 17 12.02 19.94 -6.61
CA LYS A 17 13.23 19.79 -5.77
C LYS A 17 13.17 18.45 -5.06
N ARG A 18 14.33 17.92 -4.71
CA ARG A 18 14.44 16.62 -3.99
C ARG A 18 15.23 16.81 -2.70
N TYR A 19 14.74 16.17 -1.63
CA TYR A 19 15.46 15.99 -0.38
C TYR A 19 15.36 14.53 0.06
N LYS A 20 16.50 13.84 0.14
CA LYS A 20 16.53 12.37 0.30
C LYS A 20 15.66 11.71 -0.80
N ASN A 21 14.60 10.99 -0.42
CA ASN A 21 13.64 10.36 -1.33
C ASN A 21 12.32 11.16 -1.49
N LEU A 22 12.24 12.34 -0.90
CA LEU A 22 11.06 13.21 -1.00
C LEU A 22 11.19 14.16 -2.16
N TYR A 23 10.14 14.30 -2.94
CA TYR A 23 10.01 15.22 -4.06
C TYR A 23 9.06 16.34 -3.68
N PHE A 24 9.53 17.56 -3.77
CA PHE A 24 8.79 18.79 -3.53
C PHE A 24 8.45 19.42 -4.87
N ILE A 25 7.17 19.52 -5.17
CA ILE A 25 6.67 19.98 -6.46
C ILE A 25 5.87 21.24 -6.23
N LYS A 26 6.43 22.37 -6.67
CA LYS A 26 5.76 23.67 -6.60
C LYS A 26 4.81 23.80 -7.79
N HIS A 27 3.57 24.10 -7.49
CA HIS A 27 2.55 24.55 -8.41
C HIS A 27 2.29 26.05 -8.15
N GLN A 28 1.51 26.71 -8.97
CA GLN A 28 1.22 28.14 -8.81
C GLN A 28 0.72 28.52 -7.41
N ASN A 29 -0.19 27.73 -6.85
CA ASN A 29 -0.90 28.03 -5.60
C ASN A 29 -0.79 26.93 -4.52
N ARG A 30 0.03 25.88 -4.76
CA ARG A 30 0.22 24.81 -3.79
C ARG A 30 1.61 24.19 -3.90
N LEU A 31 2.06 23.63 -2.80
CA LEU A 31 3.21 22.73 -2.74
C LEU A 31 2.72 21.30 -2.55
N GLU A 32 3.23 20.40 -3.36
CA GLU A 32 2.97 18.97 -3.25
C GLU A 32 4.25 18.26 -2.82
N VAL A 33 4.15 17.40 -1.81
CA VAL A 33 5.27 16.58 -1.34
C VAL A 33 4.92 15.11 -1.56
N SER A 34 5.80 14.36 -2.20
CA SER A 34 5.61 12.93 -2.44
C SER A 34 6.86 12.14 -2.15
N GLY A 35 6.69 10.90 -1.70
CA GLY A 35 7.77 9.99 -1.36
C GLY A 35 7.34 8.98 -0.31
N SER A 36 8.23 8.08 0.05
CA SER A 36 7.99 7.10 1.10
C SER A 36 8.52 7.60 2.43
N ILE A 37 7.66 7.65 3.45
CA ILE A 37 8.06 8.01 4.82
C ILE A 37 9.07 7.00 5.37
N HIS A 38 8.93 5.73 5.03
CA HIS A 38 9.87 4.69 5.45
C HIS A 38 11.27 4.90 4.83
N TYR A 39 11.35 5.18 3.52
CA TYR A 39 12.63 5.55 2.90
C TYR A 39 13.23 6.82 3.52
N PHE A 40 12.38 7.81 3.82
CA PHE A 40 12.84 9.05 4.46
C PHE A 40 13.45 8.78 5.84
N TYR A 41 12.82 7.90 6.64
CA TYR A 41 13.31 7.46 7.93
C TYR A 41 14.68 6.75 7.80
N ASN A 42 14.86 5.92 6.78
CA ASN A 42 16.10 5.20 6.49
C ASN A 42 17.06 6.00 5.58
N ASP A 43 17.08 7.32 5.70
CA ASP A 43 17.97 8.23 4.96
C ASP A 43 17.91 8.12 3.42
N GLY A 44 16.85 7.54 2.88
CA GLY A 44 16.61 7.34 1.47
C GLY A 44 17.24 6.06 0.91
N LEU A 45 17.73 5.15 1.76
CA LEU A 45 18.44 3.94 1.34
C LEU A 45 17.49 2.80 0.97
N HIS A 46 16.58 2.40 1.87
CA HIS A 46 15.66 1.29 1.66
C HIS A 46 14.37 1.42 2.49
N ASN A 47 13.43 0.52 2.24
CA ASN A 47 12.20 0.33 3.01
C ASN A 47 11.88 -1.17 3.16
N ALA A 48 12.90 -1.97 3.41
CA ALA A 48 12.82 -3.44 3.50
C ALA A 48 12.57 -3.93 4.91
N ASP A 49 13.10 -3.22 5.91
CA ASP A 49 13.05 -3.55 7.32
C ASP A 49 11.66 -3.32 7.95
N ASP A 50 11.56 -3.58 9.24
CA ASP A 50 10.36 -3.35 10.03
C ASP A 50 10.21 -1.87 10.34
N PHE A 51 9.14 -1.28 9.82
CA PHE A 51 8.81 0.12 10.08
C PHE A 51 7.73 0.21 11.14
N TYR A 52 8.15 0.37 12.40
CA TYR A 52 7.23 0.53 13.52
C TYR A 52 6.40 1.78 13.38
N ILE A 53 5.17 1.74 13.88
CA ILE A 53 4.24 2.89 13.79
C ILE A 53 4.84 4.12 14.49
N GLU A 54 5.53 3.93 15.61
CA GLU A 54 6.25 5.00 16.29
C GLU A 54 7.30 5.66 15.40
N TYR A 55 8.06 4.89 14.61
CA TYR A 55 9.04 5.44 13.67
C TYR A 55 8.36 6.22 12.54
N CYS A 56 7.19 5.77 12.10
CA CYS A 56 6.39 6.51 11.14
C CYS A 56 5.94 7.86 11.71
N ILE A 57 5.42 7.88 12.93
CA ILE A 57 5.01 9.10 13.64
C ILE A 57 6.22 10.03 13.84
N ASN A 58 7.35 9.50 14.27
CA ASN A 58 8.58 10.27 14.46
C ASN A 58 9.10 10.86 13.16
N ALA A 59 9.07 10.11 12.06
CA ALA A 59 9.46 10.60 10.75
C ALA A 59 8.53 11.74 10.26
N ILE A 60 7.23 11.65 10.50
CA ILE A 60 6.26 12.71 10.18
C ILE A 60 6.53 13.96 11.02
N ASN A 61 6.78 13.81 12.33
CA ASN A 61 7.15 14.93 13.19
C ASN A 61 8.49 15.56 12.78
N GLN A 62 9.46 14.73 12.37
CA GLN A 62 10.72 15.23 11.83
C GLN A 62 10.52 16.06 10.56
N LEU A 63 9.60 15.69 9.67
CA LEU A 63 9.23 16.50 8.50
C LEU A 63 8.66 17.86 8.91
N LYS A 64 7.78 17.88 9.94
CA LYS A 64 7.25 19.11 10.50
C LYS A 64 8.38 20.04 10.96
N ASP A 65 9.33 19.52 11.73
CA ASP A 65 10.41 20.31 12.32
C ASP A 65 11.42 20.78 11.27
N LEU A 66 11.81 19.90 10.34
CA LEU A 66 12.76 20.23 9.26
C LEU A 66 12.24 21.31 8.30
N PHE A 67 10.96 21.25 7.96
CA PHE A 67 10.39 22.14 6.93
C PHE A 67 9.46 23.23 7.48
N GLY A 68 9.29 23.30 8.81
CA GLY A 68 8.44 24.28 9.46
C GLY A 68 6.97 24.15 9.05
N THR A 69 6.50 22.92 8.81
CA THR A 69 5.20 22.65 8.19
C THR A 69 4.11 22.45 9.24
N ASP A 70 2.95 23.09 9.06
CA ASP A 70 1.76 22.80 9.86
C ASP A 70 1.06 21.55 9.32
N LEU A 71 1.16 20.43 10.04
CA LEU A 71 0.61 19.14 9.64
C LEU A 71 -0.91 19.16 9.46
N ASN A 72 -1.63 20.06 10.14
CA ASN A 72 -3.08 20.22 9.99
C ASN A 72 -3.47 20.84 8.63
N LYS A 73 -2.54 21.55 8.00
CA LYS A 73 -2.75 22.13 6.66
C LYS A 73 -2.26 21.24 5.52
N CYS A 74 -1.57 20.14 5.85
CA CYS A 74 -1.06 19.18 4.87
C CYS A 74 -2.11 18.12 4.56
N GLN A 75 -2.89 18.31 3.50
CA GLN A 75 -3.89 17.33 3.07
C GLN A 75 -3.26 16.05 2.53
N ILE A 76 -3.79 14.90 2.92
CA ILE A 76 -3.40 13.60 2.34
C ILE A 76 -4.21 13.38 1.06
N ILE A 77 -3.55 13.44 -0.08
CA ILE A 77 -4.15 13.17 -1.39
C ILE A 77 -3.79 11.79 -1.95
N ASN A 78 -2.73 11.19 -1.41
CA ASN A 78 -2.20 9.89 -1.81
C ASN A 78 -1.70 9.17 -0.55
N LEU A 79 -2.07 7.91 -0.40
CA LEU A 79 -1.62 7.08 0.71
C LEU A 79 -1.38 5.65 0.23
N GLU A 80 -0.24 5.10 0.61
CA GLU A 80 0.13 3.71 0.41
C GLU A 80 0.56 3.12 1.75
N TYR A 81 -0.13 2.07 2.19
CA TYR A 81 0.16 1.40 3.46
C TYR A 81 0.06 -0.12 3.29
N GLY A 82 0.86 -0.83 4.03
CA GLY A 82 0.95 -2.28 3.92
C GLY A 82 1.95 -2.86 4.90
N VAL A 83 2.17 -4.17 4.80
CA VAL A 83 3.04 -4.91 5.72
C VAL A 83 3.92 -5.90 4.96
N ASN A 84 5.14 -6.05 5.43
CA ASN A 84 6.05 -7.12 5.04
C ASN A 84 5.85 -8.32 5.98
N ILE A 85 5.67 -9.51 5.42
CA ILE A 85 5.55 -10.75 6.18
C ILE A 85 6.44 -11.83 5.57
N ASN A 86 6.86 -12.80 6.39
CA ASN A 86 7.49 -14.02 5.93
C ASN A 86 6.43 -15.13 5.95
N PRO A 87 5.89 -15.53 4.80
CA PRO A 87 4.87 -16.57 4.72
C PRO A 87 5.48 -17.95 4.98
N ILE A 88 4.61 -18.92 5.30
CA ILE A 88 5.03 -20.32 5.52
C ILE A 88 5.37 -21.08 4.23
N ILE A 89 5.11 -20.48 3.06
CA ILE A 89 5.41 -21.02 1.74
C ILE A 89 6.31 -20.02 0.98
N ASN A 90 6.85 -20.45 -0.14
CA ASN A 90 7.61 -19.57 -1.01
C ASN A 90 6.73 -18.41 -1.50
N VAL A 91 7.28 -17.19 -1.47
CA VAL A 91 6.55 -15.98 -1.88
C VAL A 91 6.12 -16.03 -3.35
N THR A 92 6.93 -16.63 -4.22
CA THR A 92 6.58 -16.79 -5.64
C THR A 92 5.32 -17.65 -5.79
N ASP A 93 5.21 -18.74 -5.02
CA ASP A 93 4.03 -19.61 -5.04
C ASP A 93 2.81 -18.90 -4.46
N LEU A 94 2.99 -18.14 -3.37
CA LEU A 94 1.92 -17.33 -2.80
C LEU A 94 1.39 -16.33 -3.82
N ILE A 95 2.27 -15.59 -4.51
CA ILE A 95 1.88 -14.62 -5.53
C ILE A 95 1.22 -15.31 -6.73
N HIS A 96 1.73 -16.48 -7.14
CA HIS A 96 1.13 -17.24 -8.23
C HIS A 96 -0.33 -17.58 -7.93
N ASN A 97 -0.62 -17.97 -6.70
CA ASN A 97 -1.93 -18.41 -6.25
C ASN A 97 -2.91 -17.28 -5.93
N LEU A 98 -2.51 -16.00 -5.98
CA LEU A 98 -3.43 -14.86 -5.90
C LEU A 98 -4.23 -14.74 -7.20
N VAL A 99 -5.56 -14.88 -7.14
CA VAL A 99 -6.40 -14.92 -8.34
C VAL A 99 -7.27 -13.68 -8.48
N TYR A 100 -8.07 -13.36 -7.47
CA TYR A 100 -8.97 -12.20 -7.48
C TYR A 100 -8.88 -11.44 -6.17
N HIS A 101 -9.07 -10.13 -6.27
CA HIS A 101 -9.43 -9.25 -5.16
C HIS A 101 -10.84 -8.71 -5.43
N GLU A 102 -11.78 -8.97 -4.55
CA GLU A 102 -13.20 -8.76 -4.81
C GLU A 102 -13.62 -9.52 -6.09
N LYS A 103 -13.97 -8.77 -7.15
CA LYS A 103 -14.33 -9.31 -8.48
C LYS A 103 -13.31 -8.94 -9.56
N ARG A 104 -12.16 -8.41 -9.19
CA ARG A 104 -11.11 -7.99 -10.11
C ARG A 104 -9.95 -8.97 -10.06
N GLN A 105 -9.60 -9.49 -11.22
CA GLN A 105 -8.48 -10.40 -11.35
C GLN A 105 -7.17 -9.70 -10.98
N PHE A 106 -6.30 -10.41 -10.28
CA PHE A 106 -4.94 -9.98 -10.12
C PHE A 106 -4.19 -10.09 -11.44
N THR A 107 -3.67 -8.98 -11.92
CA THR A 107 -2.86 -8.89 -13.13
C THR A 107 -1.39 -8.72 -12.81
N ARG A 108 -0.52 -9.25 -13.67
CA ARG A 108 0.93 -9.00 -13.61
C ARG A 108 1.26 -7.87 -14.57
N PRO A 109 2.00 -6.83 -14.14
CA PRO A 109 2.66 -5.94 -15.09
C PRO A 109 3.64 -6.76 -15.96
N THR A 110 3.73 -6.44 -17.22
CA THR A 110 4.46 -7.20 -18.24
C THR A 110 5.95 -7.43 -17.94
N THR A 111 6.53 -6.67 -17.01
CA THR A 111 7.97 -6.68 -16.70
C THR A 111 8.33 -7.28 -15.33
N HIS A 112 7.36 -7.65 -14.49
CA HIS A 112 7.65 -8.06 -13.10
C HIS A 112 6.89 -9.33 -12.70
N PHE A 113 7.55 -10.48 -12.77
CA PHE A 113 6.97 -11.78 -12.38
C PHE A 113 6.65 -11.90 -10.88
N SER A 114 7.35 -11.15 -10.05
CA SER A 114 7.21 -11.14 -8.59
C SER A 114 6.16 -10.17 -8.05
N PHE A 115 5.29 -9.64 -8.93
CA PHE A 115 4.37 -8.56 -8.61
C PHE A 115 2.98 -8.80 -9.19
N LYS A 116 1.93 -8.60 -8.40
CA LYS A 116 0.53 -8.61 -8.87
C LYS A 116 -0.26 -7.41 -8.37
N LEU A 117 -1.17 -6.94 -9.21
CA LEU A 117 -2.05 -5.81 -8.94
C LEU A 117 -3.51 -6.19 -9.13
N ALA A 118 -4.39 -5.68 -8.27
CA ALA A 118 -5.83 -5.73 -8.48
C ALA A 118 -6.49 -4.40 -8.07
N GLY A 119 -7.65 -4.09 -8.66
CA GLY A 119 -8.44 -2.91 -8.33
C GLY A 119 -8.24 -1.74 -9.27
N ASN A 120 -8.70 -0.56 -8.85
CA ASN A 120 -8.61 0.69 -9.59
C ASN A 120 -7.53 1.57 -8.97
N GLU A 121 -6.48 1.86 -9.71
CA GLU A 121 -5.34 2.65 -9.23
C GLU A 121 -5.73 4.02 -8.67
N ALA A 122 -6.71 4.69 -9.29
CA ALA A 122 -7.14 6.00 -8.84
C ALA A 122 -7.90 5.94 -7.51
N TYR A 123 -8.81 4.97 -7.33
CA TYR A 123 -9.60 4.85 -6.10
C TYR A 123 -8.87 4.01 -5.05
N LYS A 124 -8.64 2.74 -5.35
CA LYS A 124 -7.97 1.78 -4.47
C LYS A 124 -7.38 0.65 -5.30
N GLN A 125 -6.10 0.41 -5.15
CA GLN A 125 -5.37 -0.67 -5.79
C GLN A 125 -4.70 -1.53 -4.72
N ILE A 126 -4.79 -2.84 -4.87
CA ILE A 126 -4.08 -3.80 -4.03
C ILE A 126 -2.82 -4.22 -4.77
N LYS A 127 -1.68 -4.18 -4.07
CA LYS A 127 -0.39 -4.62 -4.57
C LYS A 127 0.10 -5.78 -3.71
N ALA A 128 0.58 -6.81 -4.38
CA ALA A 128 1.13 -8.00 -3.75
C ALA A 128 2.42 -8.39 -4.47
N TYR A 129 3.54 -8.42 -3.77
CA TYR A 129 4.82 -8.67 -4.40
C TYR A 129 5.89 -9.25 -3.46
N ASP A 130 6.91 -9.82 -4.10
CA ASP A 130 8.11 -10.30 -3.42
C ASP A 130 9.06 -9.13 -3.15
N LYS A 131 9.19 -8.79 -1.88
CA LYS A 131 10.06 -7.72 -1.42
C LYS A 131 11.54 -8.10 -1.52
N SER A 132 11.85 -9.39 -1.43
CA SER A 132 13.22 -9.91 -1.53
C SER A 132 13.83 -9.67 -2.91
N VAL A 133 13.01 -9.62 -3.97
CA VAL A 133 13.50 -9.28 -5.32
C VAL A 133 13.94 -7.82 -5.39
N GLN A 134 13.29 -6.94 -4.64
CA GLN A 134 13.66 -5.52 -4.60
C GLN A 134 14.90 -5.27 -3.72
N PHE A 135 15.03 -6.03 -2.64
CA PHE A 135 16.08 -5.87 -1.63
C PHE A 135 16.64 -7.22 -1.19
N PRO A 136 17.43 -7.89 -2.08
CA PRO A 136 17.89 -9.25 -1.85
C PRO A 136 18.90 -9.39 -0.70
N HIS A 137 19.51 -8.27 -0.27
CA HIS A 137 20.48 -8.26 0.84
C HIS A 137 19.82 -7.95 2.20
N GLU A 138 18.63 -7.35 2.20
CA GLU A 138 17.94 -6.87 3.41
C GLU A 138 16.83 -7.81 3.85
N CYS A 139 16.25 -8.60 2.94
CA CYS A 139 15.16 -9.50 3.28
C CYS A 139 15.14 -10.74 2.39
N GLU A 140 14.67 -11.85 2.95
CA GLU A 140 14.52 -13.14 2.28
C GLU A 140 13.09 -13.64 2.42
N ASN A 141 12.56 -14.27 1.36
CA ASN A 141 11.20 -14.83 1.31
C ASN A 141 10.15 -13.88 1.92
N THR A 142 10.20 -12.61 1.52
CA THR A 142 9.39 -11.55 2.12
C THR A 142 8.27 -11.12 1.20
N PHE A 143 7.05 -11.44 1.58
CA PHE A 143 5.82 -11.03 0.91
C PHE A 143 5.36 -9.67 1.41
N ARG A 144 5.13 -8.73 0.50
CA ARG A 144 4.49 -7.46 0.81
C ARG A 144 3.08 -7.41 0.26
N PHE A 145 2.16 -7.09 1.13
CA PHE A 145 0.76 -6.81 0.81
C PHE A 145 0.44 -5.37 1.19
N GLU A 146 -0.05 -4.58 0.21
CA GLU A 146 -0.32 -3.17 0.44
C GLU A 146 -1.55 -2.66 -0.30
N VAL A 147 -2.15 -1.64 0.28
CA VAL A 147 -3.25 -0.85 -0.26
C VAL A 147 -2.73 0.49 -0.70
N ARG A 148 -3.06 0.90 -1.91
CA ARG A 148 -2.66 2.17 -2.49
C ARG A 148 -3.88 2.94 -2.98
N SER A 149 -3.96 4.22 -2.65
CA SER A 149 -4.89 5.16 -3.26
C SER A 149 -4.17 6.42 -3.70
N ARG A 150 -4.44 6.87 -4.92
CA ARG A 150 -3.94 8.14 -5.47
C ARG A 150 -4.98 9.25 -5.41
N GLN A 151 -6.13 8.99 -4.78
CA GLN A 151 -7.18 9.98 -4.59
C GLN A 151 -7.61 10.01 -3.12
N SER A 152 -7.86 11.21 -2.64
CA SER A 152 -8.27 11.44 -1.27
C SER A 152 -9.61 10.77 -0.90
N LYS A 153 -10.49 10.51 -1.87
CA LYS A 153 -11.83 9.94 -1.62
C LYS A 153 -11.79 8.64 -0.79
N PHE A 154 -10.90 7.70 -1.13
CA PHE A 154 -10.75 6.47 -0.35
C PHE A 154 -10.17 6.78 1.04
N ILE A 155 -9.13 7.61 1.09
CA ILE A 155 -8.43 7.98 2.33
C ILE A 155 -9.39 8.69 3.29
N HIS A 156 -10.17 9.64 2.76
CA HIS A 156 -11.18 10.36 3.55
C HIS A 156 -12.31 9.43 4.05
N SER A 157 -12.65 8.37 3.31
CA SER A 157 -13.61 7.37 3.77
C SER A 157 -13.11 6.55 4.96
N LEU A 158 -11.80 6.58 5.22
CA LEU A 158 -11.16 6.03 6.42
C LEU A 158 -11.10 7.04 7.59
N GLY A 159 -11.57 8.28 7.39
CA GLY A 159 -11.49 9.34 8.39
C GLY A 159 -10.11 10.02 8.49
N LEU A 160 -9.25 9.83 7.48
CA LEU A 160 -7.90 10.43 7.42
C LEU A 160 -7.91 11.57 6.39
N PHE A 161 -7.59 12.79 6.81
CA PHE A 161 -7.67 14.00 5.99
C PHE A 161 -6.33 14.71 5.86
N THR A 162 -5.61 14.83 6.96
CA THR A 162 -4.38 15.60 7.07
C THR A 162 -3.22 14.75 7.56
N LEU A 163 -2.01 15.21 7.33
CA LEU A 163 -0.81 14.52 7.80
C LEU A 163 -0.77 14.44 9.34
N ASN A 164 -1.44 15.37 10.03
CA ASN A 164 -1.60 15.30 11.48
C ASN A 164 -2.37 14.06 11.93
N ASP A 165 -3.32 13.56 11.16
CA ASP A 165 -4.06 12.33 11.51
C ASP A 165 -3.15 11.11 11.57
N LEU A 166 -2.04 11.12 10.83
CA LEU A 166 -1.02 10.05 10.86
C LEU A 166 0.00 10.20 12.00
N THR A 167 -0.13 11.20 12.85
CA THR A 167 0.63 11.30 14.10
C THR A 167 -0.11 10.70 15.30
N LEU A 168 -1.38 10.32 15.11
CA LEU A 168 -2.24 9.74 16.13
C LEU A 168 -2.19 8.21 16.07
N LEU A 169 -1.67 7.56 17.12
CA LEU A 169 -1.47 6.11 17.18
C LEU A 169 -2.77 5.31 16.96
N GLU A 170 -3.92 5.83 17.42
CA GLU A 170 -5.24 5.20 17.26
C GLU A 170 -5.65 5.08 15.79
N ASN A 171 -5.28 6.02 14.92
CA ASN A 171 -5.63 6.00 13.50
C ASN A 171 -4.99 4.84 12.74
N TYR A 172 -3.89 4.29 13.26
CA TYR A 172 -3.29 3.08 12.67
C TYR A 172 -4.14 1.83 12.86
N ASN A 173 -5.04 1.79 13.86
CA ASN A 173 -6.03 0.70 13.96
C ASN A 173 -6.97 0.69 12.76
N ILE A 174 -7.33 1.87 12.23
CA ILE A 174 -8.17 2.01 11.04
C ILE A 174 -7.44 1.46 9.81
N LEU A 175 -6.15 1.80 9.65
CA LEU A 175 -5.32 1.30 8.56
C LEU A 175 -5.12 -0.21 8.65
N ILE A 176 -4.85 -0.76 9.84
CA ILE A 176 -4.72 -2.20 10.07
C ILE A 176 -6.04 -2.92 9.76
N ALA A 177 -7.17 -2.41 10.26
CA ALA A 177 -8.49 -2.99 9.98
C ALA A 177 -8.82 -2.95 8.49
N SER A 178 -8.47 -1.85 7.81
CA SER A 178 -8.62 -1.72 6.36
C SER A 178 -7.74 -2.74 5.62
N LEU A 179 -6.48 -2.90 6.01
CA LEU A 179 -5.56 -3.86 5.38
C LEU A 179 -6.07 -5.29 5.50
N LEU A 180 -6.55 -5.69 6.68
CA LEU A 180 -7.14 -7.00 6.93
C LEU A 180 -8.41 -7.22 6.12
N LYS A 181 -9.29 -6.22 6.04
CA LYS A 181 -10.50 -6.25 5.20
C LYS A 181 -10.15 -6.46 3.72
N GLU A 182 -9.09 -5.80 3.24
CA GLU A 182 -8.66 -5.99 1.86
C GLU A 182 -8.07 -7.38 1.64
N TRP A 183 -7.37 -7.96 2.61
CA TRP A 183 -6.95 -9.35 2.55
C TRP A 183 -8.15 -10.31 2.54
N ASP A 184 -9.17 -10.09 3.37
CA ASP A 184 -10.40 -10.90 3.40
C ASP A 184 -11.15 -10.90 2.04
N ASN A 185 -10.91 -9.89 1.20
CA ASN A 185 -11.45 -9.81 -0.14
C ASN A 185 -10.65 -10.58 -1.20
N VAL A 186 -9.47 -11.08 -0.87
CA VAL A 186 -8.64 -11.90 -1.78
C VAL A 186 -9.28 -13.27 -2.00
N LEU A 187 -9.24 -13.76 -3.23
CA LEU A 187 -9.37 -15.16 -3.58
C LEU A 187 -7.96 -15.71 -3.82
N LEU A 188 -7.54 -16.61 -2.94
CA LEU A 188 -6.25 -17.26 -2.97
C LEU A 188 -6.45 -18.78 -3.17
N PHE A 189 -5.80 -19.36 -4.16
CA PHE A 189 -5.81 -20.81 -4.32
C PHE A 189 -4.93 -21.47 -3.27
N ASP A 190 -5.48 -22.51 -2.61
CA ASP A 190 -4.75 -23.36 -1.68
C ASP A 190 -4.69 -24.78 -2.26
N THR A 191 -3.72 -25.00 -3.12
CA THR A 191 -3.54 -26.26 -3.84
C THR A 191 -3.06 -27.42 -2.95
N SER A 192 -2.76 -27.15 -1.68
CA SER A 192 -2.41 -28.19 -0.70
C SER A 192 -3.63 -28.99 -0.21
N LYS A 193 -4.84 -28.50 -0.51
CA LYS A 193 -6.09 -29.10 -0.04
C LYS A 193 -6.76 -29.92 -1.14
N ASP A 194 -7.21 -31.12 -0.76
CA ASP A 194 -7.99 -31.99 -1.64
C ASP A 194 -9.47 -31.60 -1.61
N ILE A 195 -9.85 -30.74 -2.57
CA ILE A 195 -11.22 -30.30 -2.81
C ILE A 195 -11.51 -30.39 -4.33
N ASP A 196 -12.76 -30.17 -4.72
CA ASP A 196 -13.20 -30.17 -6.11
C ASP A 196 -12.30 -29.27 -7.00
N ALA A 197 -11.65 -29.91 -7.99
CA ALA A 197 -10.65 -29.28 -8.88
C ALA A 197 -11.17 -28.04 -9.63
N LYS A 198 -12.49 -27.90 -9.81
CA LYS A 198 -13.08 -26.71 -10.45
C LYS A 198 -12.70 -25.42 -9.72
N PHE A 199 -12.52 -25.47 -8.38
CA PHE A 199 -12.17 -24.29 -7.60
C PHE A 199 -10.76 -23.78 -7.84
N PHE A 200 -9.88 -24.60 -8.41
CA PHE A 200 -8.52 -24.23 -8.80
C PHE A 200 -8.42 -23.82 -10.28
N ASN A 201 -9.55 -23.77 -10.99
CA ASN A 201 -9.61 -23.39 -12.38
C ASN A 201 -10.02 -21.92 -12.52
N SER A 202 -9.17 -21.07 -13.08
CA SER A 202 -9.46 -19.66 -13.31
C SER A 202 -10.65 -19.43 -14.24
N VAL A 203 -10.86 -20.33 -15.23
CA VAL A 203 -11.98 -20.26 -16.18
C VAL A 203 -13.32 -20.41 -15.46
N PHE A 204 -13.39 -21.26 -14.43
CA PHE A 204 -14.60 -21.39 -13.59
C PHE A 204 -14.97 -20.05 -12.93
N TRP A 205 -14.00 -19.33 -12.39
CA TRP A 205 -14.24 -18.05 -11.75
C TRP A 205 -14.57 -16.93 -12.74
N GLU A 206 -13.94 -16.96 -13.92
CA GLU A 206 -14.26 -16.03 -15.00
C GLU A 206 -15.69 -16.22 -15.51
N ASP A 207 -16.12 -17.48 -15.71
CA ASP A 207 -17.48 -17.79 -16.12
C ASP A 207 -18.52 -17.30 -15.09
N ILE A 208 -18.25 -17.50 -13.81
CA ILE A 208 -19.10 -16.96 -12.73
C ILE A 208 -19.22 -15.45 -12.79
N LEU A 209 -18.15 -14.73 -13.13
CA LEU A 209 -18.16 -13.26 -13.24
C LEU A 209 -18.89 -12.79 -14.50
N LYS A 210 -18.75 -13.51 -15.64
CA LYS A 210 -19.37 -13.15 -16.93
C LYS A 210 -20.86 -13.51 -16.96
N ASN A 211 -21.20 -14.72 -16.53
CA ASN A 211 -22.51 -15.31 -16.71
C ASN A 211 -23.32 -15.46 -15.40
N GLY A 212 -22.74 -15.07 -14.27
CA GLY A 212 -23.38 -15.16 -12.97
C GLY A 212 -24.14 -13.90 -12.57
N ASN A 213 -25.09 -14.06 -11.63
CA ASN A 213 -25.72 -12.90 -10.99
C ASN A 213 -24.74 -12.22 -10.01
N ARG A 214 -25.14 -11.01 -9.56
CA ARG A 214 -24.29 -10.13 -8.71
C ARG A 214 -23.67 -10.85 -7.49
N ASN A 215 -24.36 -11.84 -6.91
CA ASN A 215 -23.94 -12.49 -5.68
C ASN A 215 -23.23 -13.85 -5.90
N LYS A 216 -23.31 -14.40 -7.13
CA LYS A 216 -22.81 -15.76 -7.43
C LYS A 216 -21.32 -15.93 -7.10
N PHE A 217 -20.49 -14.95 -7.46
CA PHE A 217 -19.07 -14.97 -7.15
C PHE A 217 -18.79 -15.06 -5.64
N ASN A 218 -19.42 -14.17 -4.86
CA ASN A 218 -19.22 -14.14 -3.42
C ASN A 218 -19.72 -15.41 -2.75
N ASN A 219 -20.84 -15.99 -3.22
CA ASN A 219 -21.37 -17.25 -2.70
C ASN A 219 -20.43 -18.42 -3.01
N GLN A 220 -19.88 -18.49 -4.22
CA GLN A 220 -18.91 -19.52 -4.58
C GLN A 220 -17.58 -19.34 -3.83
N LYS A 221 -17.10 -18.10 -3.62
CA LYS A 221 -15.93 -17.82 -2.78
C LYS A 221 -16.15 -18.29 -1.34
N LYS A 222 -17.32 -18.04 -0.75
CA LYS A 222 -17.67 -18.53 0.59
C LYS A 222 -17.69 -20.06 0.63
N LEU A 223 -18.28 -20.72 -0.39
CA LEU A 223 -18.30 -22.17 -0.49
C LEU A 223 -16.89 -22.75 -0.61
N TYR A 224 -16.04 -22.15 -1.45
CA TYR A 224 -14.64 -22.52 -1.59
C TYR A 224 -13.91 -22.51 -0.23
N TYR A 225 -13.94 -21.39 0.50
CA TYR A 225 -13.28 -21.31 1.80
C TYR A 225 -13.91 -22.22 2.86
N LYS A 226 -15.24 -22.46 2.80
CA LYS A 226 -15.89 -23.44 3.65
C LYS A 226 -15.36 -24.86 3.41
N LYS A 227 -15.12 -25.23 2.14
CA LYS A 227 -14.56 -26.55 1.76
C LYS A 227 -13.10 -26.70 2.18
N LEU A 228 -12.30 -25.62 2.11
CA LEU A 228 -10.91 -25.62 2.58
C LEU A 228 -10.79 -25.78 4.11
N GLY A 229 -11.83 -25.43 4.85
CA GLY A 229 -11.80 -25.43 6.32
C GLY A 229 -11.07 -24.22 6.91
N SER A 230 -10.97 -24.18 8.24
CA SER A 230 -10.38 -23.05 8.97
C SER A 230 -8.87 -22.93 8.81
N ASN A 231 -8.16 -24.06 8.64
CA ASN A 231 -6.69 -24.10 8.52
C ASN A 231 -6.26 -24.11 7.06
N ASN A 232 -6.65 -23.10 6.31
CA ASN A 232 -6.26 -22.92 4.92
C ASN A 232 -5.19 -21.81 4.78
N LEU A 233 -4.54 -21.78 3.63
CA LEU A 233 -3.45 -20.82 3.35
C LEU A 233 -3.90 -19.37 3.51
N HIS A 234 -5.11 -19.01 3.05
CA HIS A 234 -5.64 -17.66 3.17
C HIS A 234 -5.78 -17.22 4.63
N SER A 235 -6.36 -18.08 5.50
CA SER A 235 -6.51 -17.78 6.93
C SER A 235 -5.15 -17.73 7.65
N THR A 236 -4.21 -18.58 7.25
CA THR A 236 -2.84 -18.57 7.79
C THR A 236 -2.12 -17.27 7.48
N ILE A 237 -2.13 -16.84 6.21
CA ILE A 237 -1.51 -15.56 5.80
C ILE A 237 -2.22 -14.37 6.48
N ARG A 238 -3.56 -14.39 6.57
CA ARG A 238 -4.32 -13.37 7.30
C ARG A 238 -3.84 -13.21 8.75
N ASN A 239 -3.67 -14.33 9.44
CA ASN A 239 -3.20 -14.34 10.83
C ASN A 239 -1.77 -13.81 10.95
N ILE A 240 -0.90 -14.08 9.97
CA ILE A 240 0.47 -13.55 9.93
C ILE A 240 0.41 -12.03 9.71
N ILE A 241 -0.40 -11.53 8.77
CA ILE A 241 -0.60 -10.08 8.53
C ILE A 241 -1.09 -9.41 9.82
N GLU A 242 -2.09 -9.97 10.49
CA GLU A 242 -2.65 -9.41 11.72
C GLU A 242 -1.63 -9.36 12.84
N ARG A 243 -0.92 -10.46 13.10
CA ARG A 243 0.12 -10.53 14.12
C ARG A 243 1.25 -9.55 13.85
N LYS A 244 1.72 -9.49 12.58
CA LYS A 244 2.78 -8.56 12.18
C LYS A 244 2.33 -7.09 12.33
N SER A 245 1.10 -6.77 11.93
CA SER A 245 0.57 -5.41 12.09
C SER A 245 0.44 -5.00 13.56
N LYS A 246 0.00 -5.91 14.43
CA LYS A 246 -0.03 -5.69 15.89
C LYS A 246 1.37 -5.51 16.47
N TYR A 247 2.33 -6.33 16.05
CA TYR A 247 3.73 -6.23 16.46
C TYR A 247 4.34 -4.87 16.09
N LEU A 248 4.12 -4.40 14.85
CA LEU A 248 4.61 -3.09 14.39
C LEU A 248 3.96 -1.91 15.13
N LYS A 249 2.80 -2.12 15.76
CA LYS A 249 2.15 -1.13 16.62
C LYS A 249 2.70 -1.11 18.05
N CYS A 250 3.33 -2.20 18.51
CA CYS A 250 3.91 -2.23 19.83
C CYS A 250 5.05 -1.22 19.94
N VAL A 251 5.01 -0.40 20.99
CA VAL A 251 5.98 0.64 21.24
C VAL A 251 7.36 -0.01 21.45
N HIS A 252 8.28 0.28 20.56
CA HIS A 252 9.68 -0.01 20.75
C HIS A 252 10.36 1.34 21.00
N ILE A 253 10.76 1.61 22.23
CA ILE A 253 11.49 2.82 22.57
C ILE A 253 12.98 2.54 22.39
N PRO A 254 13.58 2.82 21.22
CA PRO A 254 15.02 3.05 21.19
C PRO A 254 15.25 4.43 21.79
N THR A 255 16.21 4.55 22.66
CA THR A 255 16.71 5.84 23.14
C THR A 255 17.20 6.63 21.92
N ILE A 256 16.35 7.47 21.34
CA ILE A 256 16.74 8.33 20.22
C ILE A 256 17.58 9.43 20.83
N THR A 257 18.89 9.36 20.60
CA THR A 257 19.78 10.51 20.76
C THR A 257 19.22 11.63 19.90
N LYS A 258 18.80 12.75 20.51
CA LYS A 258 18.37 13.95 19.80
C LYS A 258 19.47 14.36 18.84
N VAL A 259 19.29 14.11 17.56
CA VAL A 259 20.09 14.76 16.53
C VAL A 259 19.57 16.19 16.45
N GLU A 260 20.42 17.19 16.68
CA GLU A 260 20.11 18.58 16.44
C GLU A 260 19.70 18.73 14.96
N THR A 261 18.42 18.97 14.71
CA THR A 261 17.89 19.15 13.38
C THR A 261 17.99 20.61 13.00
N ALA A 262 19.03 20.97 12.22
CA ALA A 262 19.04 22.25 11.54
C ALA A 262 17.87 22.31 10.55
N GLN A 263 17.11 23.43 10.54
CA GLN A 263 16.02 23.62 9.59
C GLN A 263 16.53 23.58 8.14
N VAL A 264 15.92 22.73 7.34
CA VAL A 264 16.20 22.62 5.91
C VAL A 264 15.28 23.56 5.14
N ARG A 265 15.85 24.54 4.43
CA ARG A 265 15.10 25.46 3.56
C ARG A 265 15.15 24.97 2.12
N ILE A 266 14.02 24.56 1.58
CA ILE A 266 13.87 24.27 0.15
C ILE A 266 13.45 25.58 -0.53
N LYS A 267 14.38 26.21 -1.25
CA LYS A 267 14.10 27.40 -2.04
C LYS A 267 13.63 26.99 -3.43
N PHE A 268 12.55 27.60 -3.91
CA PHE A 268 12.13 27.57 -5.30
C PHE A 268 12.38 28.96 -5.87
N ASP A 269 13.03 29.01 -6.99
CA ASP A 269 13.32 30.25 -7.73
C ASP A 269 12.06 30.78 -8.38
#